data_11eefee37c7ace58c2143eca825c9a04
#
_entry.id   11eefee37c7ace58c2143eca825c9a04
#
_cell.length_a   1.000
_cell.length_b   1.000
_cell.length_c   1.000
_cell.angle_alpha   90.00
_cell.angle_beta   90.00
_cell.angle_gamma   90.00
#
_symmetry.space_group_name_H-M   'P 1'
#
loop_
_entity.id
_entity.type
_entity.pdbx_description
1 polymer ?
#
loop_
_entity_poly.entity_id
_entity_poly.type
_entity_poly.pdbx_seq_one_letter_code
_entity_poly.pdbx_strand_id
1 'polypeptide(L)'
;MDCREWQATMGRVISALNHYGIDHSDVIMYTEGEEATLPKCCIMMEKMGRYCHYLIHFDGKFYDSNLGILNEYDMSKLLGYLEVKVN
;
A
#
# COMPACT_ATOMS: atom_id res chain seq x y z
N MET A 1 3.24 10.94 -8.10
CA MET A 1 1.95 11.43 -7.58
C MET A 1 2.19 12.30 -6.36
N ASP A 2 1.50 13.43 -6.25
CA ASP A 2 1.62 14.32 -5.11
C ASP A 2 0.93 13.71 -3.88
N CYS A 3 1.59 13.74 -2.72
CA CYS A 3 1.02 13.19 -1.48
C CYS A 3 -0.29 13.85 -1.05
N ARG A 4 -0.55 15.07 -1.49
CA ARG A 4 -1.81 15.76 -1.21
C ARG A 4 -3.01 15.12 -1.90
N GLU A 5 -2.75 14.30 -2.92
CA GLU A 5 -3.79 13.63 -3.70
C GLU A 5 -3.96 12.15 -3.36
N TRP A 6 -3.22 11.66 -2.36
CA TRP A 6 -3.22 10.23 -2.06
C TRP A 6 -4.60 9.70 -1.67
N GLN A 7 -5.41 10.49 -0.96
CA GLN A 7 -6.75 10.06 -0.58
C GLN A 7 -7.63 9.82 -1.80
N ALA A 8 -7.59 10.72 -2.77
CA ALA A 8 -8.35 10.57 -4.01
C ALA A 8 -7.86 9.37 -4.82
N THR A 9 -6.54 9.15 -4.87
CA THR A 9 -5.96 8.02 -5.58
C THR A 9 -6.30 6.69 -4.89
N MET A 10 -6.24 6.66 -3.56
CA MET A 10 -6.64 5.46 -2.81
C MET A 10 -8.12 5.16 -2.99
N GLY A 11 -8.98 6.18 -3.07
CA GLY A 11 -10.38 6.01 -3.41
C GLY A 11 -10.59 5.35 -4.76
N ARG A 12 -9.77 5.71 -5.75
CA ARG A 12 -9.81 5.07 -7.08
C ARG A 12 -9.36 3.62 -7.01
N VAL A 13 -8.34 3.32 -6.20
CA VAL A 13 -7.87 1.94 -5.99
C VAL A 13 -8.99 1.11 -5.36
N ILE A 14 -9.64 1.62 -4.33
CA ILE A 14 -10.76 0.94 -3.66
C ILE A 14 -11.90 0.70 -4.65
N SER A 15 -12.24 1.70 -5.48
CA SER A 15 -13.27 1.55 -6.50
C SER A 15 -12.92 0.46 -7.52
N ALA A 16 -11.65 0.38 -7.93
CA ALA A 16 -11.19 -0.66 -8.84
C ALA A 16 -11.28 -2.04 -8.20
N LEU A 17 -10.88 -2.18 -6.93
CA LEU A 17 -11.02 -3.45 -6.21
C LEU A 17 -12.47 -3.90 -6.13
N ASN A 18 -13.38 -2.98 -5.84
CA ASN A 18 -14.80 -3.27 -5.80
C ASN A 18 -15.34 -3.68 -7.17
N HIS A 19 -14.90 -2.99 -8.22
CA HIS A 19 -15.32 -3.30 -9.59
C HIS A 19 -14.94 -4.74 -9.99
N TYR A 20 -13.75 -5.19 -9.60
CA TYR A 20 -13.29 -6.54 -9.90
C TYR A 20 -13.70 -7.59 -8.87
N GLY A 21 -14.47 -7.20 -7.86
CA GLY A 21 -14.94 -8.11 -6.83
C GLY A 21 -13.84 -8.63 -5.91
N ILE A 22 -12.80 -7.85 -5.72
CA ILE A 22 -11.67 -8.21 -4.85
C ILE A 22 -11.96 -7.74 -3.43
N ASP A 23 -11.97 -8.66 -2.48
CA ASP A 23 -12.19 -8.33 -1.07
C ASP A 23 -11.03 -7.52 -0.51
N HIS A 24 -11.34 -6.49 0.24
CA HIS A 24 -10.35 -5.62 0.87
C HIS A 24 -10.91 -5.03 2.15
N SER A 25 -10.04 -4.46 2.98
CA SER A 25 -10.46 -3.72 4.16
C SER A 25 -11.11 -2.40 3.75
N ASP A 26 -12.07 -1.94 4.53
CA ASP A 26 -12.68 -0.61 4.33
C ASP A 26 -11.89 0.50 5.03
N VAL A 27 -10.85 0.14 5.78
CA VAL A 27 -10.07 1.07 6.59
C VAL A 27 -8.61 1.03 6.15
N ILE A 28 -8.03 2.22 5.93
CA ILE A 28 -6.61 2.38 5.67
C ILE A 28 -5.90 2.42 7.02
N MET A 29 -4.91 1.56 7.20
CA MET A 29 -4.10 1.53 8.42
C MET A 29 -2.90 2.46 8.25
N TYR A 30 -2.81 3.47 9.11
CA TYR A 30 -1.72 4.44 9.08
C TYR A 30 -0.61 4.00 10.03
N THR A 31 0.61 3.97 9.54
CA THR A 31 1.78 3.59 10.34
C THR A 31 2.71 4.76 10.63
N GLU A 32 2.70 5.78 9.79
CA GLU A 32 3.50 6.99 9.93
C GLU A 32 4.99 6.73 10.20
N GLY A 33 5.54 5.70 9.56
CA GLY A 33 6.95 5.33 9.72
C GLY A 33 7.23 4.42 10.92
N GLU A 34 6.21 4.00 11.65
CA GLU A 34 6.38 3.02 12.74
C GLU A 34 6.39 1.60 12.19
N GLU A 35 7.07 0.70 12.89
CA GLU A 35 7.04 -0.72 12.53
C GLU A 35 5.64 -1.28 12.72
N ALA A 36 5.19 -2.04 11.74
CA ALA A 36 3.89 -2.67 11.78
C ALA A 36 3.99 -4.06 11.16
N THR A 37 3.14 -4.96 11.64
CA THR A 37 3.00 -6.28 11.01
C THR A 37 2.04 -6.15 9.84
N LEU A 38 2.55 -6.37 8.64
CA LEU A 38 1.74 -6.28 7.42
C LEU A 38 0.89 -7.54 7.25
N PRO A 39 -0.35 -7.40 6.74
CA PRO A 39 -1.15 -8.57 6.37
C PRO A 39 -0.50 -9.30 5.18
N LYS A 40 -0.97 -10.50 4.89
CA LYS A 40 -0.43 -11.33 3.80
C LYS A 40 -0.40 -10.60 2.46
N CYS A 41 -1.44 -9.81 2.18
CA CYS A 41 -1.51 -8.98 0.98
C CYS A 41 -2.02 -7.60 1.33
N CYS A 42 -1.33 -6.56 0.89
CA CYS A 42 -1.79 -5.19 1.09
C CYS A 42 -1.18 -4.27 0.04
N ILE A 43 -1.85 -3.14 -0.15
CA ILE A 43 -1.35 -2.05 -0.97
C ILE A 43 -0.71 -1.04 -0.01
N MET A 44 0.57 -0.79 -0.21
CA MET A 44 1.36 0.07 0.66
C MET A 44 1.49 1.47 0.07
N MET A 45 1.50 2.48 0.93
CA MET A 45 1.73 3.87 0.55
C MET A 45 3.05 4.32 1.16
N GLU A 46 3.97 4.76 0.31
CA GLU A 46 5.29 5.24 0.71
C GLU A 46 5.42 6.72 0.41
N LYS A 47 6.02 7.46 1.35
CA LYS A 47 6.30 8.87 1.15
C LYS A 47 7.67 9.03 0.49
N MET A 48 7.70 9.68 -0.67
CA MET A 48 8.93 9.99 -1.42
C MET A 48 9.02 11.50 -1.60
N GLY A 49 9.61 12.20 -0.61
CA GLY A 49 9.62 13.66 -0.60
C GLY A 49 8.20 14.20 -0.55
N ARG A 50 7.80 14.96 -1.57
CA ARG A 50 6.43 15.50 -1.69
C ARG A 50 5.49 14.58 -2.50
N TYR A 51 6.00 13.44 -2.98
CA TYR A 51 5.21 12.49 -3.75
C TYR A 51 4.92 11.26 -2.93
N CYS A 52 3.84 10.58 -3.27
CA CYS A 52 3.52 9.27 -2.72
C CYS A 52 3.74 8.21 -3.78
N HIS A 53 4.26 7.07 -3.35
CA HIS A 53 4.52 5.92 -4.18
C HIS A 53 3.74 4.73 -3.63
N TYR A 54 3.21 3.90 -4.51
CA TYR A 54 2.48 2.69 -4.12
C TYR A 54 3.28 1.46 -4.48
N LEU A 55 3.23 0.47 -3.60
CA LEU A 55 3.76 -0.85 -3.88
C LEU A 55 2.87 -1.89 -3.23
N ILE A 56 3.10 -3.14 -3.55
CA ILE A 56 2.26 -4.24 -3.07
C ILE A 56 3.12 -5.17 -2.22
N HIS A 57 2.62 -5.52 -1.05
CA HIS A 57 3.16 -6.60 -0.23
C HIS A 57 2.33 -7.85 -0.45
N PHE A 58 3.00 -8.97 -0.74
CA PHE A 58 2.36 -10.26 -0.83
C PHE A 58 3.30 -11.35 -0.32
N ASP A 59 2.87 -12.07 0.71
CA ASP A 59 3.56 -13.25 1.24
C ASP A 59 5.05 -13.02 1.51
N GLY A 60 5.36 -11.90 2.17
CA GLY A 60 6.72 -11.55 2.58
C GLY A 60 7.57 -10.88 1.51
N LYS A 61 7.02 -10.63 0.34
CA LYS A 61 7.72 -9.95 -0.75
C LYS A 61 7.06 -8.62 -1.08
N PHE A 62 7.87 -7.68 -1.57
CA PHE A 62 7.43 -6.34 -1.92
C PHE A 62 7.60 -6.13 -3.42
N TYR A 63 6.52 -5.75 -4.09
CA TYR A 63 6.49 -5.56 -5.55
C TYR A 63 6.45 -4.08 -5.83
N ASP A 64 7.57 -3.55 -6.34
CA ASP A 64 7.74 -2.14 -6.67
C ASP A 64 7.86 -2.00 -8.19
N SER A 65 7.07 -1.10 -8.78
CA SER A 65 7.08 -0.90 -10.24
C SER A 65 8.43 -0.37 -10.75
N ASN A 66 9.20 0.30 -9.91
CA ASN A 66 10.49 0.86 -10.30
C ASN A 66 11.67 -0.05 -9.95
N LEU A 67 11.61 -0.74 -8.81
CA LEU A 67 12.71 -1.53 -8.27
C LEU A 67 12.54 -3.03 -8.48
N GLY A 68 11.36 -3.47 -8.90
CA GLY A 68 11.06 -4.89 -9.08
C GLY A 68 10.64 -5.57 -7.78
N ILE A 69 11.04 -6.81 -7.60
CA ILE A 69 10.67 -7.61 -6.42
C ILE A 69 11.73 -7.45 -5.35
N LEU A 70 11.31 -7.03 -4.16
CA LEU A 70 12.20 -6.83 -3.01
C LEU A 70 11.85 -7.83 -1.91
N ASN A 71 12.86 -8.34 -1.21
CA ASN A 71 12.67 -9.24 -0.06
C ASN A 71 12.62 -8.48 1.27
N GLU A 72 13.02 -7.22 1.26
CA GLU A 72 13.07 -6.38 2.45
C GLU A 72 12.50 -4.99 2.12
N TYR A 73 11.98 -4.32 3.14
CA TYR A 73 11.40 -2.99 3.00
C TYR A 73 11.73 -2.15 4.23
N ASP A 74 12.08 -0.90 4.02
CA ASP A 74 12.30 0.06 5.11
C ASP A 74 10.96 0.61 5.59
N MET A 75 10.47 0.08 6.69
CA MET A 75 9.17 0.44 7.27
C MET A 75 9.10 1.91 7.69
N SER A 76 10.24 2.57 7.88
CA SER A 76 10.25 4.00 8.23
C SER A 76 9.68 4.89 7.13
N LYS A 77 9.65 4.40 5.89
CA LYS A 77 9.10 5.14 4.75
C LYS A 77 7.61 4.92 4.57
N LEU A 78 7.05 3.94 5.25
CA LEU A 78 5.65 3.57 5.08
C LEU A 78 4.73 4.57 5.77
N LEU A 79 3.78 5.14 5.01
CA LEU A 79 2.73 5.99 5.58
C LEU A 79 1.55 5.15 6.09
N GLY A 80 1.21 4.12 5.34
CA GLY A 80 0.09 3.28 5.68
C GLY A 80 -0.14 2.22 4.63
N TYR A 81 -1.15 1.40 4.84
CA TYR A 81 -1.49 0.33 3.92
C TYR A 81 -2.98 0.04 3.93
N LEU A 82 -3.47 -0.54 2.82
CA LEU A 82 -4.82 -1.07 2.70
C LEU A 82 -4.73 -2.58 2.56
N GLU A 83 -5.32 -3.31 3.50
CA GLU A 83 -5.34 -4.77 3.42
C GLU A 83 -6.19 -5.24 2.26
N VAL A 84 -5.65 -6.16 1.45
CA VAL A 84 -6.39 -6.91 0.43
C VAL A 84 -6.58 -8.32 0.97
N LYS A 85 -7.83 -8.74 1.11
CA LYS A 85 -8.15 -10.05 1.68
C LYS A 85 -7.96 -11.12 0.61
N VAL A 86 -7.09 -12.08 0.90
CA VAL A 86 -6.80 -13.20 0.01
C VAL A 86 -7.05 -14.50 0.76
N ASN A 87 -7.56 -15.47 0.02
CA ASN A 87 -7.84 -16.80 0.57
C ASN A 87 -6.63 -17.71 0.47
#